data_fe9aa34b1e8a9dcbb025e829383a8ddd
#
_entry.id   fe9aa34b1e8a9dcbb025e829383a8ddd
#
_cell.length_a   1.000
_cell.length_b   1.000
_cell.length_c   1.000
_cell.angle_alpha   90.00
_cell.angle_beta   90.00
_cell.angle_gamma   90.00
#
_symmetry.space_group_name_H-M   'P 1'
#
loop_
_entity.id
_entity.type
_entity.pdbx_description
1 polymer ?
#
loop_
_entity_poly.entity_id
_entity_poly.type
_entity_poly.pdbx_seq_one_letter_code
_entity_poly.pdbx_strand_id
1 'polypeptide(L)'
;YGCLNVHASLLPKWRGAAPIQRSIMAGDKKTGISYMLMDKGLDTGPVILQKETKIGEDDNFLKVHDSLSFMASQTISDTILQFIEGKLATKEQNDDIASYADKIEKHETKIDWNLTAKEIRNLIYSLSPLPGAWTLTKEGKRLKILSASIEESKGEIAVLGENQVLGCGQSSLKIKEVKPEGKQIMLFDDYLRGKNFSLGEKIFN
;
A
#
# COMPACT_ATOMS: atom_id res chain seq x y z
N TYR A 1 -13.65 27.06 -16.97
CA TYR A 1 -14.09 25.79 -16.34
C TYR A 1 -13.21 25.38 -15.15
N GLY A 2 -12.07 26.03 -14.93
CA GLY A 2 -11.16 25.69 -13.84
C GLY A 2 -10.24 24.50 -14.12
N CYS A 3 -9.59 23.97 -13.07
CA CYS A 3 -8.71 22.79 -13.16
C CYS A 3 -9.40 21.60 -12.53
N LEU A 4 -9.46 20.49 -13.28
CA LEU A 4 -9.99 19.23 -12.82
C LEU A 4 -8.82 18.32 -12.41
N ASN A 5 -8.94 17.66 -11.25
CA ASN A 5 -8.01 16.65 -10.79
C ASN A 5 -8.71 15.29 -10.68
N VAL A 6 -7.97 14.22 -10.97
CA VAL A 6 -8.39 12.84 -10.71
C VAL A 6 -7.59 12.33 -9.52
N HIS A 7 -8.19 12.39 -8.35
CA HIS A 7 -7.55 11.98 -7.12
C HIS A 7 -7.76 10.49 -6.85
N ALA A 8 -6.70 9.78 -6.44
CA ALA A 8 -6.69 8.33 -6.30
C ALA A 8 -7.22 7.87 -4.93
N SER A 9 -8.34 8.43 -4.48
CA SER A 9 -9.10 8.01 -3.32
C SER A 9 -10.58 8.38 -3.44
N LEU A 10 -11.38 7.91 -2.49
CA LEU A 10 -12.77 8.34 -2.27
C LEU A 10 -12.77 9.54 -1.32
N LEU A 11 -12.57 10.74 -1.85
CA LEU A 11 -12.59 11.99 -1.07
C LEU A 11 -13.89 12.13 -0.26
N PRO A 12 -13.83 12.66 0.97
CA PRO A 12 -12.72 13.39 1.58
C PRO A 12 -11.66 12.51 2.28
N LYS A 13 -11.71 11.19 2.11
CA LYS A 13 -10.69 10.31 2.65
C LYS A 13 -9.40 10.39 1.84
N TRP A 14 -8.25 10.44 2.54
CA TRP A 14 -6.92 10.37 1.95
C TRP A 14 -6.58 11.54 1.03
N ARG A 15 -6.90 12.79 1.44
CA ARG A 15 -6.37 13.99 0.80
C ARG A 15 -4.85 14.02 0.87
N GLY A 16 -4.13 14.33 -0.20
CA GLY A 16 -2.68 14.50 -0.20
C GLY A 16 -1.91 13.57 -1.12
N ALA A 17 -0.62 13.35 -0.80
CA ALA A 17 0.37 12.86 -1.76
C ALA A 17 0.39 11.34 -1.98
N ALA A 18 -0.09 10.54 -1.02
CA ALA A 18 0.05 9.07 -1.06
C ALA A 18 -1.25 8.30 -0.76
N PRO A 19 -2.39 8.64 -1.40
CA PRO A 19 -3.69 8.07 -1.04
C PRO A 19 -3.75 6.54 -1.19
N ILE A 20 -3.15 5.98 -2.24
CA ILE A 20 -3.15 4.53 -2.49
C ILE A 20 -2.36 3.81 -1.41
N GLN A 21 -1.14 4.28 -1.11
CA GLN A 21 -0.30 3.66 -0.08
C GLN A 21 -0.99 3.72 1.29
N ARG A 22 -1.50 4.88 1.68
CA ARG A 22 -2.13 5.08 2.99
C ARG A 22 -3.40 4.24 3.15
N SER A 23 -4.22 4.10 2.10
CA SER A 23 -5.40 3.23 2.16
C SER A 23 -5.05 1.75 2.34
N ILE A 24 -4.00 1.25 1.66
CA ILE A 24 -3.52 -0.12 1.83
C ILE A 24 -2.90 -0.31 3.23
N MET A 25 -2.07 0.64 3.70
CA MET A 25 -1.48 0.60 5.05
C MET A 25 -2.55 0.53 6.14
N ALA A 26 -3.62 1.30 6.00
CA ALA A 26 -4.74 1.31 6.92
C ALA A 26 -5.58 0.02 6.86
N GLY A 27 -5.40 -0.80 5.83
CA GLY A 27 -6.18 -2.02 5.62
C GLY A 27 -7.60 -1.75 5.14
N ASP A 28 -7.82 -0.63 4.43
CA ASP A 28 -9.10 -0.32 3.80
C ASP A 28 -9.50 -1.46 2.84
N LYS A 29 -10.80 -1.77 2.81
CA LYS A 29 -11.34 -2.84 1.95
C LYS A 29 -11.75 -2.32 0.58
N LYS A 30 -11.79 -1.00 0.41
CA LYS A 30 -12.16 -0.33 -0.81
C LYS A 30 -11.48 1.02 -0.93
N THR A 31 -11.25 1.42 -2.17
CA THR A 31 -10.72 2.71 -2.58
C THR A 31 -11.44 3.16 -3.85
N GLY A 32 -10.95 4.16 -4.54
CA GLY A 32 -11.54 4.61 -5.79
C GLY A 32 -10.81 5.81 -6.36
N ILE A 33 -11.46 6.46 -7.31
CA ILE A 33 -11.04 7.74 -7.86
C ILE A 33 -12.12 8.78 -7.59
N SER A 34 -11.69 10.04 -7.36
CA SER A 34 -12.56 11.20 -7.27
C SER A 34 -12.18 12.21 -8.34
N TYR A 35 -13.12 12.56 -9.20
CA TYR A 35 -13.02 13.71 -10.08
C TYR A 35 -13.43 14.94 -9.29
N MET A 36 -12.53 15.90 -9.11
CA MET A 36 -12.76 17.10 -8.33
C MET A 36 -12.27 18.36 -9.03
N LEU A 37 -12.86 19.49 -8.72
CA LEU A 37 -12.31 20.79 -9.08
C LEU A 37 -11.22 21.16 -8.09
N MET A 38 -10.10 21.68 -8.61
CA MET A 38 -9.03 22.15 -7.73
C MET A 38 -9.40 23.50 -7.13
N ASP A 39 -9.14 23.65 -5.85
CA ASP A 39 -9.20 24.91 -5.11
C ASP A 39 -7.83 25.28 -4.49
N LYS A 40 -7.81 26.14 -3.49
CA LYS A 40 -6.58 26.59 -2.81
C LYS A 40 -6.06 25.59 -1.76
N GLY A 41 -6.91 24.64 -1.34
CA GLY A 41 -6.58 23.66 -0.31
C GLY A 41 -5.94 22.40 -0.88
N LEU A 42 -5.51 21.53 0.01
CA LEU A 42 -4.94 20.22 -0.35
C LEU A 42 -6.09 19.25 -0.60
N ASP A 43 -6.45 19.07 -1.87
CA ASP A 43 -7.52 18.16 -2.32
C ASP A 43 -8.88 18.41 -1.63
N THR A 44 -9.19 19.67 -1.33
CA THR A 44 -10.39 20.12 -0.62
C THR A 44 -11.54 20.50 -1.54
N GLY A 45 -11.27 20.72 -2.81
CA GLY A 45 -12.25 21.22 -3.76
C GLY A 45 -13.45 20.28 -4.00
N PRO A 46 -14.54 20.79 -4.57
CA PRO A 46 -15.78 20.03 -4.72
C PRO A 46 -15.63 18.85 -5.68
N VAL A 47 -16.26 17.75 -5.33
CA VAL A 47 -16.23 16.48 -6.08
C VAL A 47 -17.33 16.47 -7.13
N ILE A 48 -16.98 16.11 -8.36
CA ILE A 48 -17.90 15.97 -9.51
C ILE A 48 -18.47 14.54 -9.55
N LEU A 49 -17.59 13.53 -9.46
CA LEU A 49 -17.94 12.12 -9.55
C LEU A 49 -16.94 11.26 -8.79
N GLN A 50 -17.41 10.17 -8.22
CA GLN A 50 -16.56 9.14 -7.63
C GLN A 50 -16.84 7.78 -8.24
N LYS A 51 -15.78 6.98 -8.38
CA LYS A 51 -15.86 5.57 -8.76
C LYS A 51 -15.14 4.73 -7.74
N GLU A 52 -15.82 3.72 -7.20
CA GLU A 52 -15.30 2.85 -6.14
C GLU A 52 -14.79 1.53 -6.72
N THR A 53 -13.75 0.97 -6.13
CA THR A 53 -13.28 -0.40 -6.35
C THR A 53 -12.87 -1.06 -5.03
N LYS A 54 -12.83 -2.39 -5.00
CA LYS A 54 -12.35 -3.13 -3.83
C LYS A 54 -10.83 -3.19 -3.83
N ILE A 55 -10.25 -3.26 -2.64
CA ILE A 55 -8.85 -3.66 -2.42
C ILE A 55 -8.89 -5.12 -1.97
N GLY A 56 -8.38 -6.01 -2.80
CA GLY A 56 -8.26 -7.43 -2.50
C GLY A 56 -7.15 -7.71 -1.50
N GLU A 57 -7.16 -8.88 -0.89
CA GLU A 57 -6.16 -9.25 0.12
C GLU A 57 -4.74 -9.29 -0.45
N ASP A 58 -4.57 -9.71 -1.70
CA ASP A 58 -3.27 -9.77 -2.37
C ASP A 58 -3.03 -8.60 -3.34
N ASP A 59 -3.76 -7.49 -3.17
CA ASP A 59 -3.56 -6.31 -3.98
C ASP A 59 -2.47 -5.42 -3.37
N ASN A 60 -1.36 -5.30 -4.09
CA ASN A 60 -0.29 -4.38 -3.74
C ASN A 60 -0.51 -3.00 -4.38
N PHE A 61 0.36 -2.05 -4.04
CA PHE A 61 0.32 -0.68 -4.58
C PHE A 61 0.21 -0.66 -6.11
N LEU A 62 1.04 -1.42 -6.82
CA LEU A 62 1.05 -1.40 -8.29
C LEU A 62 -0.29 -1.88 -8.86
N LYS A 63 -0.83 -2.97 -8.33
CA LYS A 63 -2.09 -3.51 -8.81
C LYS A 63 -3.28 -2.58 -8.56
N VAL A 64 -3.33 -1.93 -7.38
CA VAL A 64 -4.35 -0.92 -7.08
C VAL A 64 -4.17 0.31 -7.97
N HIS A 65 -2.95 0.83 -8.12
CA HIS A 65 -2.63 1.94 -9.00
C HIS A 65 -3.10 1.69 -10.43
N ASP A 66 -2.76 0.54 -10.99
CA ASP A 66 -3.11 0.19 -12.38
C ASP A 66 -4.63 0.05 -12.56
N SER A 67 -5.31 -0.53 -11.57
CA SER A 67 -6.78 -0.62 -11.56
C SER A 67 -7.44 0.76 -11.55
N LEU A 68 -6.95 1.69 -10.69
CA LEU A 68 -7.47 3.05 -10.62
C LEU A 68 -7.13 3.86 -11.88
N SER A 69 -5.94 3.70 -12.43
CA SER A 69 -5.51 4.32 -13.68
C SER A 69 -6.38 3.86 -14.84
N PHE A 70 -6.63 2.56 -14.95
CA PHE A 70 -7.54 2.01 -15.95
C PHE A 70 -8.95 2.56 -15.79
N MET A 71 -9.50 2.57 -14.56
CA MET A 71 -10.82 3.14 -14.27
C MET A 71 -10.90 4.62 -14.68
N ALA A 72 -9.87 5.40 -14.38
CA ALA A 72 -9.80 6.81 -14.78
C ALA A 72 -9.80 6.96 -16.32
N SER A 73 -9.00 6.17 -17.03
CA SER A 73 -8.91 6.22 -18.49
C SER A 73 -10.24 5.92 -19.19
N GLN A 74 -11.04 5.01 -18.60
CA GLN A 74 -12.35 4.64 -19.18
C GLN A 74 -13.45 5.66 -18.91
N THR A 75 -13.28 6.56 -17.95
CA THR A 75 -14.39 7.41 -17.49
C THR A 75 -14.12 8.91 -17.58
N ILE A 76 -12.85 9.33 -17.78
CA ILE A 76 -12.49 10.75 -17.74
C ILE A 76 -13.18 11.59 -18.84
N SER A 77 -13.17 11.13 -20.09
CA SER A 77 -13.72 11.88 -21.21
C SER A 77 -15.22 12.10 -21.04
N ASP A 78 -15.93 11.04 -20.67
CA ASP A 78 -17.39 11.11 -20.46
C ASP A 78 -17.74 11.97 -19.24
N THR A 79 -16.97 11.87 -18.15
CA THR A 79 -17.16 12.72 -16.97
C THR A 79 -16.97 14.20 -17.29
N ILE A 80 -15.95 14.56 -18.07
CA ILE A 80 -15.69 15.93 -18.47
C ILE A 80 -16.82 16.46 -19.36
N LEU A 81 -17.26 15.69 -20.36
CA LEU A 81 -18.35 16.09 -21.26
C LEU A 81 -19.65 16.31 -20.49
N GLN A 82 -20.05 15.38 -19.64
CA GLN A 82 -21.26 15.51 -18.83
C GLN A 82 -21.19 16.69 -17.85
N PHE A 83 -20.00 16.98 -17.30
CA PHE A 83 -19.81 18.14 -16.44
C PHE A 83 -19.95 19.46 -17.21
N ILE A 84 -19.34 19.59 -18.40
CA ILE A 84 -19.44 20.78 -19.25
C ILE A 84 -20.88 21.01 -19.70
N GLU A 85 -21.61 19.94 -19.99
CA GLU A 85 -23.03 19.99 -20.39
C GLU A 85 -23.99 20.27 -19.22
N GLY A 86 -23.47 20.40 -18.00
CA GLY A 86 -24.28 20.66 -16.79
C GLY A 86 -25.08 19.46 -16.29
N LYS A 87 -24.77 18.26 -16.76
CA LYS A 87 -25.43 17.00 -16.33
C LYS A 87 -24.89 16.46 -15.01
N LEU A 88 -23.68 16.86 -14.62
CA LEU A 88 -23.06 16.52 -13.35
C LEU A 88 -22.89 17.79 -12.51
N ALA A 89 -23.40 17.77 -11.29
CA ALA A 89 -23.21 18.83 -10.31
C ALA A 89 -22.05 18.51 -9.38
N THR A 90 -21.38 19.54 -8.90
CA THR A 90 -20.35 19.39 -7.85
C THR A 90 -20.98 19.21 -6.48
N LYS A 91 -20.30 18.47 -5.63
CA LYS A 91 -20.65 18.27 -4.22
C LYS A 91 -19.49 18.70 -3.34
N GLU A 92 -19.76 19.62 -2.40
CA GLU A 92 -18.77 20.00 -1.39
C GLU A 92 -18.38 18.80 -0.52
N GLN A 93 -17.09 18.76 -0.17
CA GLN A 93 -16.59 17.72 0.72
C GLN A 93 -16.96 18.02 2.18
N ASN A 94 -17.21 16.98 2.98
CA ASN A 94 -17.40 17.12 4.42
C ASN A 94 -16.05 17.02 5.14
N ASP A 95 -15.58 18.11 5.72
CA ASP A 95 -14.28 18.18 6.41
C ASP A 95 -14.26 17.37 7.73
N ASP A 96 -15.40 17.16 8.37
CA ASP A 96 -15.51 16.40 9.63
C ASP A 96 -15.08 14.92 9.49
N ILE A 97 -15.16 14.38 8.27
CA ILE A 97 -14.79 12.99 7.98
C ILE A 97 -13.54 12.90 7.07
N ALA A 98 -12.86 14.01 6.86
CA ALA A 98 -11.65 14.02 6.04
C ALA A 98 -10.49 13.29 6.73
N SER A 99 -9.65 12.63 5.94
CA SER A 99 -8.38 12.10 6.39
C SER A 99 -7.27 12.44 5.40
N TYR A 100 -6.03 12.38 5.86
CA TYR A 100 -4.89 12.85 5.08
C TYR A 100 -3.93 11.73 4.75
N ALA A 101 -3.32 11.83 3.57
CA ALA A 101 -2.37 10.88 3.00
C ALA A 101 -1.02 11.55 2.78
N ASP A 102 -0.31 11.78 3.88
CA ASP A 102 1.02 12.35 3.84
C ASP A 102 1.97 11.51 3.01
N LYS A 103 2.94 12.17 2.38
CA LYS A 103 4.04 11.54 1.66
C LYS A 103 4.70 10.45 2.51
N ILE A 104 5.06 9.35 1.87
CA ILE A 104 5.76 8.25 2.55
C ILE A 104 7.22 8.66 2.79
N GLU A 105 7.60 8.70 4.05
CA GLU A 105 8.96 9.02 4.48
C GLU A 105 9.85 7.78 4.50
N LYS A 106 11.16 7.97 4.30
CA LYS A 106 12.12 6.85 4.23
C LYS A 106 12.12 5.97 5.48
N HIS A 107 11.93 6.55 6.65
CA HIS A 107 11.93 5.81 7.91
C HIS A 107 10.71 4.88 8.03
N GLU A 108 9.57 5.26 7.46
CA GLU A 108 8.33 4.46 7.46
C GLU A 108 8.45 3.18 6.61
N THR A 109 9.43 3.11 5.71
CA THR A 109 9.61 1.93 4.84
C THR A 109 10.38 0.80 5.51
N LYS A 110 10.93 1.01 6.70
CA LYS A 110 11.59 -0.04 7.49
C LYS A 110 10.54 -0.85 8.25
N ILE A 111 10.62 -2.18 8.13
CA ILE A 111 9.74 -3.09 8.85
C ILE A 111 10.11 -3.09 10.34
N ASP A 112 9.12 -2.84 11.20
CA ASP A 112 9.20 -3.11 12.63
C ASP A 112 8.50 -4.45 12.92
N TRP A 113 9.28 -5.46 13.25
CA TRP A 113 8.77 -6.81 13.52
C TRP A 113 7.94 -6.91 14.82
N ASN A 114 7.95 -5.88 15.67
CA ASN A 114 7.09 -5.82 16.87
C ASN A 114 5.61 -5.49 16.53
N LEU A 115 5.33 -5.02 15.34
CA LEU A 115 3.97 -4.80 14.86
C LEU A 115 3.27 -6.14 14.60
N THR A 116 1.95 -6.10 14.45
CA THR A 116 1.17 -7.28 14.07
C THR A 116 1.50 -7.74 12.65
N ALA A 117 1.35 -9.03 12.38
CA ALA A 117 1.53 -9.57 11.04
C ALA A 117 0.66 -8.84 9.99
N LYS A 118 -0.53 -8.40 10.38
CA LYS A 118 -1.44 -7.63 9.51
C LYS A 118 -0.87 -6.25 9.18
N GLU A 119 -0.35 -5.51 10.15
CA GLU A 119 0.25 -4.19 9.93
C GLU A 119 1.50 -4.30 9.04
N ILE A 120 2.37 -5.28 9.32
CA ILE A 120 3.58 -5.51 8.51
C ILE A 120 3.20 -5.91 7.08
N ARG A 121 2.22 -6.80 6.90
CA ARG A 121 1.75 -7.18 5.57
C ARG A 121 1.18 -5.98 4.81
N ASN A 122 0.36 -5.17 5.45
CA ASN A 122 -0.20 -3.97 4.84
C ASN A 122 0.92 -2.99 4.42
N LEU A 123 1.95 -2.80 5.26
CA LEU A 123 3.14 -2.02 4.90
C LEU A 123 3.85 -2.60 3.67
N ILE A 124 4.08 -3.92 3.64
CA ILE A 124 4.72 -4.59 2.50
C ILE A 124 3.93 -4.33 1.22
N TYR A 125 2.62 -4.57 1.23
CA TYR A 125 1.79 -4.43 0.03
C TYR A 125 1.61 -2.99 -0.41
N SER A 126 1.51 -2.03 0.53
CA SER A 126 1.40 -0.61 0.21
C SER A 126 2.62 -0.02 -0.49
N LEU A 127 3.79 -0.65 -0.30
CA LEU A 127 5.06 -0.19 -0.85
C LEU A 127 5.60 -1.08 -1.98
N SER A 128 4.93 -2.20 -2.28
CA SER A 128 5.40 -3.16 -3.29
C SER A 128 4.92 -2.76 -4.70
N PRO A 129 5.80 -2.85 -5.70
CA PRO A 129 7.21 -3.28 -5.64
C PRO A 129 8.19 -2.15 -5.29
N LEU A 130 7.77 -0.90 -5.32
CA LEU A 130 8.57 0.30 -5.10
C LEU A 130 7.85 1.28 -4.17
N PRO A 131 8.56 1.88 -3.18
CA PRO A 131 9.99 1.71 -2.88
C PRO A 131 10.35 0.35 -2.28
N GLY A 132 9.39 -0.42 -1.80
CA GLY A 132 9.50 -1.71 -1.12
C GLY A 132 9.79 -1.55 0.38
N ALA A 133 8.98 -2.22 1.22
CA ALA A 133 9.27 -2.36 2.64
C ALA A 133 10.53 -3.19 2.84
N TRP A 134 11.38 -2.84 3.80
CA TRP A 134 12.67 -3.47 3.96
C TRP A 134 13.00 -3.75 5.44
N THR A 135 13.86 -4.73 5.64
CA THR A 135 14.45 -5.07 6.92
C THR A 135 15.97 -5.19 6.79
N LEU A 136 16.68 -5.26 7.92
CA LEU A 136 18.11 -5.56 7.93
C LEU A 136 18.31 -7.06 8.22
N THR A 137 19.18 -7.68 7.41
CA THR A 137 19.70 -9.02 7.71
C THR A 137 20.68 -8.94 8.87
N LYS A 138 21.08 -10.07 9.41
CA LYS A 138 22.14 -10.16 10.44
C LYS A 138 23.45 -9.49 10.01
N GLU A 139 23.76 -9.57 8.73
CA GLU A 139 24.96 -8.94 8.17
C GLU A 139 24.82 -7.43 7.94
N GLY A 140 23.69 -6.82 8.38
CA GLY A 140 23.42 -5.40 8.21
C GLY A 140 23.04 -4.98 6.77
N LYS A 141 22.77 -5.93 5.88
CA LYS A 141 22.35 -5.65 4.50
C LYS A 141 20.84 -5.47 4.43
N ARG A 142 20.39 -4.61 3.53
CA ARG A 142 18.95 -4.43 3.29
C ARG A 142 18.39 -5.59 2.49
N LEU A 143 17.25 -6.09 2.96
CA LEU A 143 16.40 -7.03 2.24
C LEU A 143 15.01 -6.42 2.11
N LYS A 144 14.54 -6.16 0.89
CA LYS A 144 13.16 -5.76 0.66
C LYS A 144 12.28 -6.99 0.67
N ILE A 145 11.12 -6.89 1.33
CA ILE A 145 10.07 -7.89 1.30
C ILE A 145 8.96 -7.36 0.40
N LEU A 146 8.56 -8.13 -0.59
CA LEU A 146 7.63 -7.68 -1.63
C LEU A 146 6.26 -8.35 -1.53
N SER A 147 6.19 -9.56 -0.98
CA SER A 147 4.92 -10.23 -0.71
C SER A 147 5.05 -11.19 0.47
N ALA A 148 3.97 -11.32 1.23
CA ALA A 148 3.87 -12.20 2.39
C ALA A 148 2.40 -12.57 2.65
N SER A 149 2.14 -13.73 3.26
CA SER A 149 0.83 -14.10 3.81
C SER A 149 0.86 -14.15 5.33
N ILE A 150 -0.29 -13.86 5.94
CA ILE A 150 -0.46 -13.98 7.39
C ILE A 150 -0.66 -15.46 7.72
N GLU A 151 0.01 -15.90 8.79
CA GLU A 151 -0.15 -17.22 9.39
C GLU A 151 -0.59 -17.05 10.85
N GLU A 152 -1.59 -17.79 11.28
CA GLU A 152 -2.13 -17.66 12.65
C GLU A 152 -1.24 -18.31 13.71
N SER A 153 -0.08 -18.84 13.34
CA SER A 153 0.89 -19.38 14.26
C SER A 153 1.55 -18.29 15.11
N LYS A 154 1.97 -18.63 16.31
CA LYS A 154 2.82 -17.76 17.13
C LYS A 154 4.27 -18.21 17.00
N GLY A 155 5.16 -17.27 16.67
CA GLY A 155 6.61 -17.47 16.62
C GLY A 155 7.33 -16.36 17.41
N GLU A 156 8.59 -16.56 17.70
CA GLU A 156 9.44 -15.50 18.25
C GLU A 156 9.69 -14.44 17.17
N ILE A 157 9.78 -13.17 17.60
CA ILE A 157 9.88 -12.00 16.70
C ILE A 157 11.11 -12.09 15.81
N ALA A 158 10.89 -12.06 14.49
CA ALA A 158 11.91 -12.15 13.45
C ALA A 158 12.77 -13.43 13.49
N VAL A 159 12.27 -14.48 14.14
CA VAL A 159 12.88 -15.81 14.18
C VAL A 159 12.29 -16.70 13.10
N LEU A 160 13.14 -17.42 12.38
CA LEU A 160 12.76 -18.34 11.33
C LEU A 160 12.18 -19.63 11.92
N GLY A 161 10.88 -19.81 11.82
CA GLY A 161 10.16 -21.02 12.21
C GLY A 161 10.04 -22.01 11.07
N GLU A 162 9.33 -23.13 11.34
CA GLU A 162 8.97 -24.12 10.33
C GLU A 162 8.19 -23.48 9.16
N ASN A 163 8.28 -24.08 7.99
CA ASN A 163 7.62 -23.61 6.76
C ASN A 163 7.93 -22.15 6.39
N GLN A 164 9.10 -21.61 6.85
CA GLN A 164 9.59 -20.26 6.56
C GLN A 164 8.69 -19.15 7.12
N VAL A 165 8.04 -19.43 8.22
CA VAL A 165 7.20 -18.49 8.96
C VAL A 165 8.06 -17.68 9.90
N LEU A 166 7.83 -16.37 9.96
CA LEU A 166 8.53 -15.43 10.84
C LEU A 166 7.55 -14.85 11.85
N GLY A 167 7.89 -14.96 13.12
CA GLY A 167 7.08 -14.37 14.18
C GLY A 167 7.06 -12.84 14.12
N CYS A 168 5.91 -12.27 14.46
CA CYS A 168 5.64 -10.84 14.58
C CYS A 168 5.13 -10.54 16.00
N GLY A 169 4.87 -9.29 16.31
CA GLY A 169 4.28 -8.92 17.60
C GLY A 169 2.96 -9.62 17.91
N GLN A 170 2.17 -9.88 16.87
CA GLN A 170 0.99 -10.75 16.94
C GLN A 170 0.88 -11.53 15.64
N SER A 171 0.65 -12.85 15.75
CA SER A 171 0.65 -13.78 14.62
C SER A 171 2.01 -13.86 13.92
N SER A 172 2.07 -14.41 12.72
CA SER A 172 3.31 -14.60 11.98
C SER A 172 3.11 -14.29 10.49
N LEU A 173 4.22 -14.12 9.78
CA LEU A 173 4.24 -13.92 8.33
C LEU A 173 5.00 -15.03 7.64
N LYS A 174 4.41 -15.59 6.61
CA LYS A 174 5.11 -16.40 5.61
C LYS A 174 5.56 -15.49 4.47
N ILE A 175 6.86 -15.27 4.37
CA ILE A 175 7.44 -14.44 3.30
C ILE A 175 7.41 -15.24 2.00
N LYS A 176 7.03 -14.57 0.90
CA LYS A 176 6.95 -15.18 -0.42
C LYS A 176 8.07 -14.69 -1.34
N GLU A 177 8.16 -13.38 -1.51
CA GLU A 177 9.11 -12.76 -2.44
C GLU A 177 9.93 -11.69 -1.75
N VAL A 178 11.21 -11.67 -2.10
CA VAL A 178 12.19 -10.72 -1.58
C VAL A 178 13.07 -10.16 -2.68
N LYS A 179 13.67 -9.01 -2.40
CA LYS A 179 14.70 -8.41 -3.25
C LYS A 179 15.90 -8.02 -2.39
N PRO A 180 16.98 -8.82 -2.40
CA PRO A 180 18.22 -8.46 -1.76
C PRO A 180 18.87 -7.25 -2.44
N GLU A 181 19.66 -6.50 -1.67
CA GLU A 181 20.37 -5.35 -2.19
C GLU A 181 21.28 -5.74 -3.37
N GLY A 182 21.18 -5.01 -4.49
CA GLY A 182 21.94 -5.26 -5.71
C GLY A 182 21.53 -6.51 -6.51
N LYS A 183 20.45 -7.21 -6.11
CA LYS A 183 19.98 -8.43 -6.81
C LYS A 183 18.58 -8.27 -7.39
N GLN A 184 18.19 -9.24 -8.21
CA GLN A 184 16.83 -9.36 -8.74
C GLN A 184 15.86 -9.88 -7.67
N ILE A 185 14.56 -9.72 -7.94
CA ILE A 185 13.49 -10.32 -7.15
C ILE A 185 13.63 -11.84 -7.22
N MET A 186 13.44 -12.51 -6.09
CA MET A 186 13.49 -13.98 -5.97
C MET A 186 12.51 -14.47 -4.93
N LEU A 187 12.20 -15.76 -4.98
CA LEU A 187 11.44 -16.42 -3.91
C LEU A 187 12.25 -16.41 -2.62
N PHE A 188 11.56 -16.31 -1.49
CA PHE A 188 12.23 -16.33 -0.20
C PHE A 188 12.95 -17.66 0.06
N ASP A 189 12.39 -18.78 -0.43
CA ASP A 189 13.02 -20.11 -0.40
C ASP A 189 14.39 -20.13 -1.08
N ASP A 190 14.49 -19.47 -2.24
CA ASP A 190 15.77 -19.38 -2.98
C ASP A 190 16.79 -18.51 -2.22
N TYR A 191 16.30 -17.44 -1.60
CA TYR A 191 17.12 -16.60 -0.75
C TYR A 191 17.66 -17.39 0.46
N LEU A 192 16.82 -18.18 1.13
CA LEU A 192 17.23 -18.99 2.28
C LEU A 192 18.22 -20.11 1.89
N ARG A 193 18.02 -20.78 0.74
CA ARG A 193 18.96 -21.79 0.23
C ARG A 193 20.36 -21.26 -0.01
N GLY A 194 20.48 -19.99 -0.37
CA GLY A 194 21.76 -19.29 -0.52
C GLY A 194 22.38 -18.81 0.79
N LYS A 195 21.73 -19.10 1.91
CA LYS A 195 22.12 -18.69 3.27
C LYS A 195 22.01 -19.89 4.21
N ASN A 196 22.98 -20.09 5.07
CA ASN A 196 22.96 -21.20 6.02
C ASN A 196 22.17 -20.79 7.29
N PHE A 197 20.88 -20.50 7.15
CA PHE A 197 20.01 -20.24 8.28
C PHE A 197 19.48 -21.53 8.89
N SER A 198 19.43 -21.59 10.23
CA SER A 198 18.84 -22.68 10.98
C SER A 198 17.44 -22.31 11.48
N LEU A 199 16.56 -23.30 11.62
CA LEU A 199 15.29 -23.12 12.32
C LEU A 199 15.54 -22.65 13.76
N GLY A 200 14.73 -21.74 14.25
CA GLY A 200 14.90 -21.11 15.55
C GLY A 200 15.92 -19.96 15.54
N GLU A 201 16.46 -19.60 14.38
CA GLU A 201 17.42 -18.52 14.27
C GLU A 201 16.73 -17.18 14.01
N LYS A 202 17.12 -16.14 14.77
CA LYS A 202 16.67 -14.76 14.47
C LYS A 202 17.43 -14.26 13.24
N ILE A 203 16.72 -14.04 12.13
CA ILE A 203 17.32 -13.72 10.83
C ILE A 203 17.24 -12.25 10.46
N PHE A 204 16.44 -11.45 11.15
CA PHE A 204 16.28 -10.02 10.92
C PHE A 204 16.48 -9.21 12.22
N ASN A 205 16.95 -7.97 12.04
CA ASN A 205 17.20 -6.98 13.09
C ASN A 205 16.15 -5.86 13.05
#